data_52e3e3ec4fa51e93b5ede3add56f2895
#
_entry.id   52e3e3ec4fa51e93b5ede3add56f2895
#
_cell.length_a   1.000
_cell.length_b   1.000
_cell.length_c   1.000
_cell.angle_alpha   90.00
_cell.angle_beta   90.00
_cell.angle_gamma   90.00
#
_symmetry.space_group_name_H-M   'P 1'
#
loop_
_entity.id
_entity.type
_entity.pdbx_description
1 polymer ?
#
loop_
_entity_poly.entity_id
_entity_poly.type
_entity_poly.pdbx_seq_one_letter_code
_entity_poly.pdbx_strand_id
1 'polypeptide(L)'
;MSIVVDFRDAVVVFNGFPALAEASIEVHRGEIVLLQGPNGAGKTTLLRACAGLLPIVRGEASVLGVDLSVDRQSVRSRVGLLGHANGLFADLTIGENVSFWAQMVGASETEVASTLQRFGIDGRLAEQKVMQLSAGQKRRCALACLVVRRAELWLLDEPHAGLDAT
;
A
#
# COMPACT_ATOMS: atom_id res chain seq x y z
N MET A 1 -18.37 4.62 -14.84
CA MET A 1 -17.48 3.91 -13.89
C MET A 1 -17.28 4.82 -12.69
N SER A 2 -17.13 4.28 -11.46
CA SER A 2 -16.94 5.13 -10.28
C SER A 2 -15.47 5.52 -10.15
N ILE A 3 -15.19 6.81 -9.93
CA ILE A 3 -13.85 7.34 -9.66
C ILE A 3 -13.44 6.88 -8.25
N VAL A 4 -12.22 6.41 -8.10
CA VAL A 4 -11.64 5.97 -6.82
C VAL A 4 -10.46 6.83 -6.37
N VAL A 5 -9.83 7.56 -7.29
CA VAL A 5 -8.83 8.59 -7.00
C VAL A 5 -9.13 9.78 -7.90
N ASP A 6 -9.30 10.96 -7.34
CA ASP A 6 -9.50 12.22 -8.08
C ASP A 6 -8.66 13.31 -7.42
N PHE A 7 -7.61 13.75 -8.09
CA PHE A 7 -6.74 14.84 -7.68
C PHE A 7 -6.80 15.94 -8.74
N ARG A 8 -6.98 17.19 -8.32
CA ARG A 8 -7.03 18.37 -9.19
C ARG A 8 -6.13 19.45 -8.64
N ASP A 9 -5.06 19.73 -9.36
CA ASP A 9 -4.05 20.74 -9.00
C ASP A 9 -3.55 20.59 -7.56
N ALA A 10 -3.46 19.34 -7.10
CA ALA A 10 -3.13 19.02 -5.73
C ALA A 10 -1.65 19.30 -5.42
N VAL A 11 -1.41 19.97 -4.31
CA VAL A 11 -0.08 20.33 -3.82
C VAL A 11 0.16 19.67 -2.48
N VAL A 12 1.30 18.99 -2.36
CA VAL A 12 1.81 18.45 -1.09
C VAL A 12 3.15 19.11 -0.78
N VAL A 13 3.29 19.65 0.43
CA VAL A 13 4.54 20.23 0.91
C VAL A 13 5.19 19.29 1.92
N PHE A 14 6.49 19.05 1.77
CA PHE A 14 7.29 18.29 2.70
C PHE A 14 8.55 19.08 3.06
N ASN A 15 8.78 19.30 4.35
CA ASN A 15 9.89 20.11 4.87
C ASN A 15 10.00 21.51 4.23
N GLY A 16 8.84 22.16 3.97
CA GLY A 16 8.79 23.51 3.40
C GLY A 16 8.94 23.56 1.87
N PHE A 17 9.17 22.45 1.19
CA PHE A 17 9.30 22.37 -0.26
C PHE A 17 8.10 21.64 -0.88
N PRO A 18 7.62 22.07 -2.08
CA PRO A 18 6.59 21.33 -2.78
C PRO A 18 7.15 19.98 -3.26
N ALA A 19 6.69 18.91 -2.62
CA ALA A 19 7.03 17.53 -2.97
C ALA A 19 6.08 16.94 -4.03
N LEU A 20 4.91 17.56 -4.21
CA LEU A 20 3.97 17.35 -5.30
C LEU A 20 3.44 18.73 -5.70
N ALA A 21 3.59 19.11 -6.96
CA ALA A 21 3.20 20.43 -7.48
C ALA A 21 2.08 20.26 -8.52
N GLU A 22 0.89 20.77 -8.18
CA GLU A 22 -0.28 20.84 -9.07
C GLU A 22 -0.58 19.52 -9.79
N ALA A 23 -0.51 18.42 -9.06
CA ALA A 23 -0.77 17.09 -9.62
C ALA A 23 -2.27 16.88 -9.86
N SER A 24 -2.61 16.44 -11.07
CA SER A 24 -3.96 16.05 -11.44
C SER A 24 -3.94 14.62 -11.97
N ILE A 25 -4.80 13.76 -11.41
CA ILE A 25 -4.96 12.36 -11.80
C ILE A 25 -6.36 11.88 -11.48
N GLU A 26 -6.95 11.14 -12.37
CA GLU A 26 -8.21 10.45 -12.16
C GLU A 26 -8.02 8.95 -12.38
N VAL A 27 -8.50 8.12 -11.46
CA VAL A 27 -8.45 6.65 -11.54
C VAL A 27 -9.84 6.10 -11.26
N HIS A 28 -10.28 5.19 -12.11
CA HIS A 28 -11.57 4.53 -11.97
C HIS A 28 -11.44 3.15 -11.31
N ARG A 29 -12.56 2.67 -10.75
CA ARG A 29 -12.62 1.33 -10.15
C ARG A 29 -12.30 0.25 -11.19
N GLY A 30 -11.34 -0.62 -10.84
CA GLY A 30 -10.89 -1.73 -11.70
C GLY A 30 -9.76 -1.36 -12.64
N GLU A 31 -9.30 -0.11 -12.67
CA GLU A 31 -8.13 0.29 -13.44
C GLU A 31 -6.82 -0.10 -12.77
N ILE A 32 -5.82 -0.39 -13.60
CA ILE A 32 -4.42 -0.54 -13.21
C ILE A 32 -3.65 0.62 -13.84
N VAL A 33 -3.10 1.49 -13.01
CA VAL A 33 -2.36 2.68 -13.44
C VAL A 33 -0.88 2.52 -13.12
N LEU A 34 -0.02 2.73 -14.13
CA LEU A 34 1.43 2.74 -13.96
C LEU A 34 1.94 4.19 -13.89
N LEU A 35 2.50 4.57 -12.74
CA LEU A 35 3.15 5.85 -12.57
C LEU A 35 4.59 5.79 -13.07
N GLN A 36 4.91 6.57 -14.09
CA GLN A 36 6.25 6.66 -14.68
C GLN A 36 6.85 8.06 -14.47
N GLY A 37 8.16 8.13 -14.43
CA GLY A 37 8.91 9.37 -14.29
C GLY A 37 10.24 9.19 -13.58
N PRO A 38 11.14 10.19 -13.65
CA PRO A 38 12.46 10.13 -13.02
C PRO A 38 12.35 10.06 -11.48
N ASN A 39 13.48 9.75 -10.83
CA ASN A 39 13.56 9.83 -9.39
C ASN A 39 13.35 11.30 -8.96
N GLY A 40 12.60 11.49 -7.88
CA GLY A 40 12.21 12.84 -7.43
C GLY A 40 10.96 13.43 -8.11
N ALA A 41 10.35 12.77 -9.09
CA ALA A 41 9.14 13.26 -9.76
C ALA A 41 7.86 13.25 -8.88
N GLY A 42 7.96 12.90 -7.62
CA GLY A 42 6.81 12.91 -6.70
C GLY A 42 5.97 11.63 -6.68
N LYS A 43 6.37 10.54 -7.37
CA LYS A 43 5.60 9.28 -7.43
C LYS A 43 5.26 8.73 -6.03
N THR A 44 6.26 8.52 -5.19
CA THR A 44 6.07 8.07 -3.80
C THR A 44 5.24 9.06 -2.99
N THR A 45 5.40 10.37 -3.23
CA THR A 45 4.61 11.41 -2.56
C THR A 45 3.14 11.31 -2.94
N LEU A 46 2.83 11.12 -4.24
CA LEU A 46 1.47 10.91 -4.71
C LEU A 46 0.84 9.66 -4.07
N LEU A 47 1.56 8.51 -4.08
CA LEU A 47 1.06 7.29 -3.44
C LEU A 47 0.79 7.50 -1.94
N ARG A 48 1.68 8.19 -1.22
CA ARG A 48 1.49 8.52 0.20
C ARG A 48 0.32 9.48 0.44
N ALA A 49 0.11 10.44 -0.46
CA ALA A 49 -1.04 11.33 -0.39
C ALA A 49 -2.35 10.53 -0.62
N CYS A 50 -2.42 9.67 -1.64
CA CYS A 50 -3.55 8.76 -1.86
C CYS A 50 -3.83 7.85 -0.65
N ALA A 51 -2.79 7.44 0.09
CA ALA A 51 -2.92 6.66 1.31
C ALA A 51 -3.36 7.49 2.54
N GLY A 52 -3.63 8.79 2.39
CA GLY A 52 -3.99 9.68 3.49
C GLY A 52 -2.85 9.94 4.49
N LEU A 53 -1.60 9.69 4.10
CA LEU A 53 -0.43 9.89 4.97
C LEU A 53 0.11 11.31 4.93
N LEU A 54 -0.12 12.03 3.82
CA LEU A 54 0.35 13.40 3.63
C LEU A 54 -0.86 14.34 3.46
N PRO A 55 -0.81 15.56 4.03
CA PRO A 55 -1.86 16.54 3.86
C PRO A 55 -1.80 17.17 2.47
N ILE A 56 -2.96 17.46 1.90
CA ILE A 56 -3.10 18.32 0.73
C ILE A 56 -3.15 19.77 1.22
N VAL A 57 -2.24 20.61 0.74
CA VAL A 57 -2.16 22.02 1.18
C VAL A 57 -2.84 22.98 0.21
N ARG A 58 -3.05 22.56 -1.04
CA ARG A 58 -3.77 23.29 -2.09
C ARG A 58 -4.32 22.32 -3.13
N GLY A 59 -5.34 22.73 -3.86
CA GLY A 59 -6.05 21.89 -4.82
C GLY A 59 -7.08 21.01 -4.15
N GLU A 60 -7.66 20.09 -4.91
CA GLU A 60 -8.67 19.15 -4.45
C GLU A 60 -8.11 17.72 -4.55
N ALA A 61 -8.44 16.89 -3.58
CA ALA A 61 -8.06 15.48 -3.63
C ALA A 61 -9.09 14.61 -2.90
N SER A 62 -9.61 13.61 -3.59
CA SER A 62 -10.46 12.60 -2.99
C SER A 62 -9.98 11.19 -3.31
N VAL A 63 -10.16 10.28 -2.36
CA VAL A 63 -9.85 8.85 -2.49
C VAL A 63 -10.99 8.04 -1.94
N LEU A 64 -11.49 7.07 -2.73
CA LEU A 64 -12.63 6.22 -2.39
C LEU A 64 -13.87 7.03 -1.94
N GLY A 65 -14.06 8.21 -2.56
CA GLY A 65 -15.16 9.13 -2.24
C GLY A 65 -14.97 9.97 -0.98
N VAL A 66 -13.79 9.94 -0.36
CA VAL A 66 -13.46 10.73 0.82
C VAL A 66 -12.58 11.91 0.43
N ASP A 67 -12.98 13.13 0.77
CA ASP A 67 -12.17 14.33 0.62
C ASP A 67 -11.01 14.31 1.62
N LEU A 68 -9.78 14.30 1.10
CA LEU A 68 -8.56 14.21 1.92
C LEU A 68 -8.26 15.49 2.71
N SER A 69 -8.85 16.60 2.36
CA SER A 69 -8.73 17.85 3.12
C SER A 69 -9.59 17.82 4.40
N VAL A 70 -10.68 17.06 4.39
CA VAL A 70 -11.64 16.93 5.50
C VAL A 70 -11.27 15.76 6.41
N ASP A 71 -11.12 14.55 5.87
CA ASP A 71 -10.84 13.34 6.65
C ASP A 71 -9.92 12.35 5.94
N ARG A 72 -8.65 12.74 5.80
CA ARG A 72 -7.63 11.85 5.20
C ARG A 72 -7.32 10.59 6.04
N GLN A 73 -7.79 10.51 7.29
CA GLN A 73 -7.47 9.35 8.12
C GLN A 73 -8.40 8.16 7.82
N SER A 74 -9.64 8.41 7.46
CA SER A 74 -10.63 7.37 7.20
C SER A 74 -10.28 6.48 6.00
N VAL A 75 -9.50 6.97 5.04
CA VAL A 75 -9.09 6.16 3.89
C VAL A 75 -8.04 5.10 4.24
N ARG A 76 -7.29 5.25 5.33
CA ARG A 76 -6.14 4.41 5.68
C ARG A 76 -6.50 2.93 5.92
N SER A 77 -7.69 2.67 6.44
CA SER A 77 -8.17 1.29 6.64
C SER A 77 -8.58 0.62 5.33
N ARG A 78 -8.93 1.40 4.31
CA ARG A 78 -9.46 0.95 3.01
C ARG A 78 -8.38 0.89 1.92
N VAL A 79 -7.21 1.48 2.19
CA VAL A 79 -6.09 1.56 1.24
C VAL A 79 -4.94 0.67 1.69
N GLY A 80 -4.38 -0.10 0.77
CA GLY A 80 -3.17 -0.90 0.98
C GLY A 80 -1.97 -0.21 0.34
N LEU A 81 -1.03 0.29 1.14
CA LEU A 81 0.22 0.86 0.64
C LEU A 81 1.37 -0.11 0.86
N LEU A 82 2.03 -0.50 -0.23
CA LEU A 82 3.30 -1.21 -0.22
C LEU A 82 4.39 -0.25 -0.67
N GLY A 83 5.11 0.33 0.27
CA GLY A 83 6.23 1.22 0.02
C GLY A 83 7.57 0.48 -0.08
N HIS A 84 8.66 1.23 -0.10
CA HIS A 84 10.02 0.69 -0.05
C HIS A 84 10.27 -0.10 1.24
N ALA A 85 9.82 0.40 2.38
CA ALA A 85 9.75 -0.39 3.62
C ALA A 85 8.49 -1.27 3.57
N ASN A 86 8.65 -2.58 3.77
CA ASN A 86 7.55 -3.55 3.64
C ASN A 86 6.47 -3.43 4.73
N GLY A 87 6.68 -2.61 5.78
CA GLY A 87 5.70 -2.39 6.86
C GLY A 87 5.43 -3.65 7.70
N LEU A 88 6.40 -4.54 7.82
CA LEU A 88 6.30 -5.79 8.57
C LEU A 88 6.89 -5.62 9.99
N PHE A 89 6.32 -6.37 10.94
CA PHE A 89 6.85 -6.50 12.29
C PHE A 89 8.01 -7.50 12.28
N ALA A 90 9.23 -7.01 12.50
CA ALA A 90 10.47 -7.78 12.31
C ALA A 90 10.59 -8.97 13.28
N ASP A 91 10.09 -8.81 14.52
CA ASP A 91 10.16 -9.82 15.58
C ASP A 91 9.07 -10.90 15.47
N LEU A 92 8.04 -10.66 14.67
CA LEU A 92 6.96 -11.62 14.41
C LEU A 92 7.33 -12.54 13.24
N THR A 93 6.74 -13.72 13.22
CA THR A 93 6.81 -14.65 12.09
C THR A 93 5.99 -14.13 10.91
N ILE A 94 6.13 -14.75 9.74
CA ILE A 94 5.28 -14.43 8.58
C ILE A 94 3.81 -14.70 8.91
N GLY A 95 3.53 -15.89 9.49
CA GLY A 95 2.18 -16.26 9.87
C GLY A 95 1.55 -15.26 10.83
N GLU A 96 2.29 -14.83 11.86
CA GLU A 96 1.83 -13.82 12.83
C GLU A 96 1.58 -12.46 12.18
N ASN A 97 2.45 -12.01 11.25
CA ASN A 97 2.24 -10.76 10.50
C ASN A 97 0.93 -10.81 9.69
N VAL A 98 0.70 -11.89 8.95
CA VAL A 98 -0.51 -12.04 8.13
C VAL A 98 -1.75 -12.19 9.01
N SER A 99 -1.67 -12.97 10.10
CA SER A 99 -2.77 -13.16 11.05
C SER A 99 -3.14 -11.86 11.76
N PHE A 100 -2.17 -11.02 12.12
CA PHE A 100 -2.42 -9.71 12.71
C PHE A 100 -3.35 -8.86 11.82
N TRP A 101 -3.03 -8.76 10.53
CA TRP A 101 -3.86 -8.02 9.59
C TRP A 101 -5.20 -8.70 9.30
N ALA A 102 -5.25 -10.04 9.29
CA ALA A 102 -6.47 -10.82 9.14
C ALA A 102 -7.48 -10.51 10.26
N GLN A 103 -7.01 -10.48 11.52
CA GLN A 103 -7.84 -10.15 12.68
C GLN A 103 -8.44 -8.74 12.59
N MET A 104 -7.70 -7.76 12.08
CA MET A 104 -8.20 -6.38 11.92
C MET A 104 -9.40 -6.26 10.98
N VAL A 105 -9.57 -7.22 10.07
CA VAL A 105 -10.68 -7.22 9.07
C VAL A 105 -11.63 -8.40 9.24
N GLY A 106 -11.48 -9.19 10.31
CA GLY A 106 -12.32 -10.36 10.58
C GLY A 106 -12.16 -11.49 9.55
N ALA A 107 -10.96 -11.62 8.95
CA ALA A 107 -10.67 -12.73 8.05
C ALA A 107 -10.43 -14.03 8.84
N SER A 108 -10.88 -15.16 8.28
CA SER A 108 -10.78 -16.47 8.91
C SER A 108 -9.37 -17.07 8.80
N GLU A 109 -9.06 -18.07 9.63
CA GLU A 109 -7.81 -18.84 9.54
C GLU A 109 -7.66 -19.52 8.18
N THR A 110 -8.76 -19.96 7.57
CA THR A 110 -8.77 -20.54 6.22
C THR A 110 -8.31 -19.53 5.15
N GLU A 111 -8.74 -18.26 5.28
CA GLU A 111 -8.31 -17.19 4.38
C GLU A 111 -6.84 -16.86 4.58
N VAL A 112 -6.35 -16.87 5.81
CA VAL A 112 -4.91 -16.71 6.11
C VAL A 112 -4.11 -17.83 5.44
N ALA A 113 -4.50 -19.10 5.67
CA ALA A 113 -3.82 -20.27 5.11
C ALA A 113 -3.79 -20.23 3.57
N SER A 114 -4.93 -19.95 2.94
CA SER A 114 -5.03 -19.84 1.47
C SER A 114 -4.18 -18.68 0.93
N THR A 115 -4.12 -17.56 1.65
CA THR A 115 -3.29 -16.42 1.27
C THR A 115 -1.81 -16.79 1.33
N LEU A 116 -1.35 -17.40 2.42
CA LEU A 116 0.03 -17.85 2.55
C LEU A 116 0.43 -18.82 1.42
N GLN A 117 -0.43 -19.79 1.12
CA GLN A 117 -0.22 -20.75 0.05
C GLN A 117 -0.07 -20.06 -1.33
N ARG A 118 -0.91 -19.07 -1.64
CA ARG A 118 -0.85 -18.29 -2.90
C ARG A 118 0.49 -17.59 -3.09
N PHE A 119 1.14 -17.19 -2.02
CA PHE A 119 2.46 -16.54 -2.04
C PHE A 119 3.63 -17.52 -1.88
N GLY A 120 3.38 -18.84 -1.94
CA GLY A 120 4.41 -19.87 -1.76
C GLY A 120 5.05 -19.81 -0.38
N ILE A 121 4.27 -19.47 0.63
CA ILE A 121 4.67 -19.45 2.03
C ILE A 121 4.12 -20.71 2.67
N ASP A 122 4.93 -21.76 2.70
CA ASP A 122 4.57 -23.02 3.35
C ASP A 122 4.70 -22.96 4.88
N GLY A 123 4.27 -24.01 5.58
CA GLY A 123 4.23 -24.04 7.04
C GLY A 123 5.57 -23.71 7.69
N ARG A 124 6.69 -24.24 7.19
CA ARG A 124 8.03 -23.98 7.74
C ARG A 124 8.46 -22.53 7.54
N LEU A 125 8.19 -21.98 6.36
CA LEU A 125 8.51 -20.58 6.06
C LEU A 125 7.60 -19.63 6.85
N ALA A 126 6.33 -20.00 7.05
CA ALA A 126 5.38 -19.20 7.83
C ALA A 126 5.81 -19.00 9.30
N GLU A 127 6.59 -19.96 9.84
CA GLU A 127 7.11 -19.92 11.22
C GLU A 127 8.42 -19.11 11.36
N GLN A 128 9.01 -18.67 10.26
CA GLN A 128 10.24 -17.87 10.31
C GLN A 128 9.95 -16.42 10.67
N LYS A 129 10.79 -15.85 11.55
CA LYS A 129 10.72 -14.43 11.89
C LYS A 129 11.12 -13.56 10.70
N VAL A 130 10.40 -12.46 10.52
CA VAL A 130 10.62 -11.53 9.40
C VAL A 130 12.06 -10.98 9.36
N MET A 131 12.71 -10.79 10.50
CA MET A 131 14.10 -10.34 10.56
C MET A 131 15.08 -11.29 9.84
N GLN A 132 14.76 -12.58 9.77
CA GLN A 132 15.61 -13.65 9.20
C GLN A 132 15.36 -13.87 7.70
N LEU A 133 14.37 -13.19 7.12
CA LEU A 133 13.95 -13.41 5.74
C LEU A 133 14.83 -12.67 4.73
N SER A 134 14.96 -13.25 3.53
CA SER A 134 15.49 -12.54 2.35
C SER A 134 14.57 -11.38 1.95
N ALA A 135 15.08 -10.46 1.11
CA ALA A 135 14.29 -9.35 0.60
C ALA A 135 13.04 -9.83 -0.15
N GLY A 136 13.17 -10.85 -1.01
CA GLY A 136 12.06 -11.44 -1.74
C GLY A 136 11.01 -12.10 -0.83
N GLN A 137 11.44 -12.81 0.22
CA GLN A 137 10.53 -13.39 1.20
C GLN A 137 9.77 -12.31 1.99
N LYS A 138 10.45 -11.22 2.40
CA LYS A 138 9.81 -10.05 3.02
C LYS A 138 8.77 -9.43 2.09
N ARG A 139 9.10 -9.29 0.79
CA ARG A 139 8.18 -8.72 -0.19
C ARG A 139 6.94 -9.60 -0.38
N ARG A 140 7.11 -10.93 -0.48
CA ARG A 140 5.98 -11.88 -0.54
C ARG A 140 5.10 -11.82 0.72
N CYS A 141 5.69 -11.74 1.91
CA CYS A 141 4.97 -11.55 3.16
C CYS A 141 4.16 -10.25 3.16
N ALA A 142 4.75 -9.14 2.74
CA ALA A 142 4.07 -7.85 2.67
C ALA A 142 2.88 -7.86 1.69
N LEU A 143 3.04 -8.51 0.53
CA LEU A 143 1.94 -8.71 -0.41
C LEU A 143 0.83 -9.60 0.17
N ALA A 144 1.18 -10.67 0.90
CA ALA A 144 0.19 -11.49 1.59
C ALA A 144 -0.60 -10.68 2.63
N CYS A 145 0.07 -9.81 3.40
CA CYS A 145 -0.60 -8.87 4.31
C CYS A 145 -1.57 -7.92 3.60
N LEU A 146 -1.22 -7.43 2.39
CA LEU A 146 -2.13 -6.59 1.61
C LEU A 146 -3.37 -7.36 1.15
N VAL A 147 -3.19 -8.59 0.67
CA VAL A 147 -4.31 -9.43 0.22
C VAL A 147 -5.29 -9.68 1.36
N VAL A 148 -4.79 -10.13 2.52
CA VAL A 148 -5.65 -10.49 3.66
C VAL A 148 -6.42 -9.29 4.21
N ARG A 149 -5.85 -8.07 4.11
CA ARG A 149 -6.51 -6.81 4.51
C ARG A 149 -7.71 -6.43 3.65
N ARG A 150 -7.89 -7.06 2.48
CA ARG A 150 -8.99 -6.76 1.55
C ARG A 150 -9.07 -5.28 1.18
N ALA A 151 -7.91 -4.61 1.00
CA ALA A 151 -7.86 -3.20 0.64
C ALA A 151 -8.59 -2.94 -0.68
N GLU A 152 -9.39 -1.87 -0.73
CA GLU A 152 -10.17 -1.47 -1.91
C GLU A 152 -9.29 -0.79 -2.97
N LEU A 153 -8.23 -0.13 -2.55
CA LEU A 153 -7.23 0.51 -3.41
C LEU A 153 -5.83 0.03 -3.03
N TRP A 154 -5.09 -0.45 -4.01
CA TRP A 154 -3.70 -0.88 -3.83
C TRP A 154 -2.76 0.17 -4.40
N LEU A 155 -1.85 0.63 -3.58
CA LEU A 155 -0.80 1.59 -3.92
C LEU A 155 0.55 0.89 -3.77
N LEU A 156 1.22 0.64 -4.90
CA LEU A 156 2.43 -0.16 -4.94
C LEU A 156 3.61 0.70 -5.40
N ASP A 157 4.56 0.95 -4.51
CA ASP A 157 5.80 1.67 -4.80
C ASP A 157 6.91 0.63 -5.05
N GLU A 158 7.38 0.54 -6.30
CA GLU A 158 8.37 -0.44 -6.75
C GLU A 158 8.05 -1.90 -6.31
N PRO A 159 6.89 -2.46 -6.69
CA PRO A 159 6.42 -3.74 -6.17
C PRO A 159 7.35 -4.93 -6.49
N HIS A 160 8.17 -4.81 -7.52
CA HIS A 160 9.13 -5.83 -7.96
C HIS A 160 10.50 -5.72 -7.29
N ALA A 161 10.76 -4.67 -6.49
CA ALA A 161 12.04 -4.52 -5.81
C ALA A 161 12.31 -5.70 -4.87
N GLY A 162 13.43 -6.41 -5.09
CA GLY A 162 13.83 -7.58 -4.32
C GLY A 162 13.14 -8.90 -4.71
N LEU A 163 12.32 -8.92 -5.76
CA LEU A 163 11.85 -10.15 -6.39
C LEU A 163 12.80 -10.49 -7.54
N ASP A 164 13.34 -11.70 -7.54
CA ASP A 164 14.14 -12.20 -8.66
C ASP A 164 13.24 -12.30 -9.89
N ALA A 165 13.74 -11.81 -11.03
CA ALA A 165 13.10 -12.01 -12.31
C ALA A 165 13.30 -13.50 -12.69
N THR A 166 12.29 -14.32 -12.40
CA THR A 166 12.18 -15.69 -12.94
C THR A 166 11.29 -15.69 -14.15
#